data_8291f639c8120124ea1b225481963225
#
_entry.id   8291f639c8120124ea1b225481963225
#
_cell.length_a   1.000
_cell.length_b   1.000
_cell.length_c   1.000
_cell.angle_alpha   90.00
_cell.angle_beta   90.00
_cell.angle_gamma   90.00
#
_symmetry.space_group_name_H-M   'P 1'
#
loop_
_entity.id
_entity.type
_entity.pdbx_description
1 polymer ?
#
loop_
_entity_poly.entity_id
_entity_poly.type
_entity_poly.pdbx_seq_one_letter_code
_entity_poly.pdbx_strand_id
1 'polypeptide(L)'
;MAYTNSSLVKYTSLSPNHSGQRTHSIDRITPHCVVGQLTAEGICACFPKGREASCNYGIGKDGKVALCVEEKNRSWCSSSPENDQRAVTIECASDSTAPYAFNTAVYNALIELCVDICKRNGKNKLLWLGDKTKTLNYAPKSGEMVLTVHRWFANKSCPGDWMYSRMGDLATTVTKRLSGVSGGGSTTTTPTGKTLYRVRKSWYDAKSQIGAFSVLANAKSLVDKNPSYKVFDESGKVVYEKGSTSTAFKPYTVRVTATDLYIRKGAGTNYSANGFIRPGVYTIVAESSGQGATKWGKLKSGAGWISLDYAKKL
;
A
#
# COMPACT_ATOMS: atom_id res chain seq x y z
N MET A 1 24.50 -8.47 21.45
CA MET A 1 23.16 -7.87 21.54
C MET A 1 22.16 -9.00 21.68
N ALA A 2 21.19 -8.90 22.58
CA ALA A 2 20.12 -9.88 22.67
C ALA A 2 19.08 -9.57 21.58
N TYR A 3 18.91 -10.48 20.65
CA TYR A 3 17.81 -10.41 19.68
C TYR A 3 16.49 -10.75 20.37
N THR A 4 15.46 -9.96 20.15
CA THR A 4 14.11 -10.20 20.67
C THR A 4 13.10 -10.15 19.54
N ASN A 5 12.10 -11.03 19.58
CA ASN A 5 10.99 -10.99 18.62
C ASN A 5 9.98 -9.90 19.00
N SER A 6 9.21 -9.43 18.03
CA SER A 6 8.17 -8.40 18.23
C SER A 6 7.04 -8.91 19.14
N SER A 7 6.60 -8.08 20.08
CA SER A 7 5.39 -8.31 20.89
C SER A 7 4.08 -8.15 20.10
N LEU A 8 4.15 -7.60 18.90
CA LEU A 8 3.00 -7.46 17.98
C LEU A 8 2.57 -8.78 17.35
N VAL A 9 3.39 -9.84 17.48
CA VAL A 9 3.10 -11.17 16.95
C VAL A 9 1.81 -11.74 17.56
N LYS A 10 0.90 -12.18 16.70
CA LYS A 10 -0.37 -12.85 17.08
C LYS A 10 -0.44 -14.30 16.64
N TYR A 11 0.49 -14.72 15.80
CA TYR A 11 0.60 -16.10 15.35
C TYR A 11 2.07 -16.48 15.18
N THR A 12 2.45 -17.69 15.55
CA THR A 12 3.82 -18.21 15.40
C THR A 12 3.77 -19.58 14.75
N SER A 13 4.48 -19.70 13.63
CA SER A 13 4.74 -20.99 12.97
C SER A 13 6.13 -20.92 12.38
N LEU A 14 7.10 -21.48 13.11
CA LEU A 14 8.49 -21.34 12.75
C LEU A 14 8.86 -22.28 11.59
N SER A 15 9.40 -21.69 10.53
CA SER A 15 9.99 -22.40 9.41
C SER A 15 11.42 -22.83 9.77
N PRO A 16 11.83 -24.06 9.40
CA PRO A 16 13.22 -24.49 9.54
C PRO A 16 14.16 -23.90 8.47
N ASN A 17 13.61 -23.12 7.52
CA ASN A 17 14.36 -22.57 6.38
C ASN A 17 15.09 -21.29 6.80
N HIS A 18 16.21 -21.43 7.48
CA HIS A 18 17.06 -20.31 7.92
C HIS A 18 18.51 -20.77 8.09
N SER A 19 19.44 -19.84 8.09
CA SER A 19 20.87 -20.14 8.20
C SER A 19 21.42 -20.08 9.64
N GLY A 20 20.55 -20.24 10.64
CA GLY A 20 20.96 -20.07 12.03
C GLY A 20 21.19 -18.61 12.42
N GLN A 21 21.93 -18.42 13.50
CA GLN A 21 22.13 -17.11 14.12
C GLN A 21 22.80 -16.10 13.17
N ARG A 22 22.31 -14.87 13.18
CA ARG A 22 22.91 -13.77 12.44
C ARG A 22 24.34 -13.48 12.87
N THR A 23 25.19 -13.18 11.89
CA THR A 23 26.58 -12.77 12.10
C THR A 23 26.76 -11.26 12.12
N HIS A 24 25.67 -10.49 11.88
CA HIS A 24 25.66 -9.03 11.85
C HIS A 24 24.46 -8.49 12.66
N SER A 25 24.64 -7.34 13.30
CA SER A 25 23.54 -6.65 13.98
C SER A 25 22.46 -6.21 12.98
N ILE A 26 21.21 -6.15 13.44
CA ILE A 26 20.09 -5.71 12.61
C ILE A 26 20.18 -4.19 12.41
N ASP A 27 20.36 -3.78 11.16
CA ASP A 27 20.40 -2.38 10.71
C ASP A 27 19.67 -2.16 9.39
N ARG A 28 18.92 -3.18 8.91
CA ARG A 28 18.08 -3.12 7.72
C ARG A 28 16.69 -3.68 7.98
N ILE A 29 15.71 -3.19 7.23
CA ILE A 29 14.37 -3.80 7.10
C ILE A 29 14.09 -3.95 5.61
N THR A 30 13.60 -5.14 5.21
CA THR A 30 13.23 -5.42 3.82
C THR A 30 11.76 -5.84 3.75
N PRO A 31 10.83 -4.94 3.40
CA PRO A 31 9.44 -5.30 3.11
C PRO A 31 9.33 -6.01 1.76
N HIS A 32 8.48 -7.03 1.70
CA HIS A 32 8.15 -7.81 0.51
C HIS A 32 6.65 -7.81 0.25
N CYS A 33 6.21 -8.20 -0.94
CA CYS A 33 4.83 -8.52 -1.27
C CYS A 33 4.69 -10.01 -1.53
N VAL A 34 3.77 -10.69 -0.84
CA VAL A 34 3.56 -12.13 -0.98
C VAL A 34 2.76 -12.51 -2.25
N VAL A 35 2.30 -11.50 -3.01
CA VAL A 35 1.51 -11.68 -4.24
C VAL A 35 0.21 -12.45 -3.99
N GLY A 36 -0.53 -12.07 -2.95
CA GLY A 36 -1.82 -12.65 -2.59
C GLY A 36 -2.41 -12.03 -1.34
N GLN A 37 -3.73 -12.10 -1.22
CA GLN A 37 -4.50 -11.65 -0.04
C GLN A 37 -4.50 -12.75 1.03
N LEU A 38 -3.31 -13.16 1.48
CA LEU A 38 -3.12 -14.22 2.44
C LEU A 38 -3.40 -13.76 3.88
N THR A 39 -3.79 -14.69 4.74
CA THR A 39 -3.78 -14.48 6.19
C THR A 39 -2.35 -14.60 6.73
N ALA A 40 -2.11 -14.20 7.96
CA ALA A 40 -0.82 -14.34 8.62
C ALA A 40 -0.36 -15.81 8.66
N GLU A 41 -1.29 -16.71 8.95
CA GLU A 41 -1.10 -18.17 8.94
C GLU A 41 -0.74 -18.66 7.53
N GLY A 42 -1.45 -18.18 6.51
CA GLY A 42 -1.20 -18.52 5.12
C GLY A 42 0.17 -18.07 4.63
N ILE A 43 0.69 -16.94 5.12
CA ILE A 43 2.04 -16.49 4.79
C ILE A 43 3.09 -17.43 5.40
N CYS A 44 2.96 -17.83 6.68
CA CYS A 44 3.88 -18.79 7.27
C CYS A 44 3.83 -20.15 6.55
N ALA A 45 2.64 -20.61 6.13
CA ALA A 45 2.46 -21.84 5.37
C ALA A 45 3.14 -21.82 3.99
N CYS A 46 3.51 -20.64 3.47
CA CYS A 46 4.31 -20.53 2.25
C CYS A 46 5.74 -21.07 2.39
N PHE A 47 6.24 -21.30 3.61
CA PHE A 47 7.63 -21.66 3.87
C PHE A 47 7.78 -23.05 4.54
N PRO A 48 7.23 -24.13 3.93
CA PRO A 48 7.38 -25.47 4.46
C PRO A 48 8.85 -25.93 4.40
N LYS A 49 9.19 -26.97 5.16
CA LYS A 49 10.51 -27.60 5.12
C LYS A 49 10.89 -27.96 3.68
N GLY A 50 12.10 -27.61 3.28
CA GLY A 50 12.65 -27.89 1.95
C GLY A 50 12.39 -26.80 0.90
N ARG A 51 11.63 -25.77 1.22
CA ARG A 51 11.55 -24.59 0.35
C ARG A 51 12.75 -23.67 0.62
N GLU A 52 13.46 -23.26 -0.43
CA GLU A 52 14.62 -22.37 -0.32
C GLU A 52 14.19 -20.89 -0.17
N ALA A 53 13.25 -20.64 0.71
CA ALA A 53 12.76 -19.31 1.04
C ALA A 53 12.16 -19.27 2.45
N SER A 54 12.21 -18.10 3.08
CA SER A 54 11.54 -17.79 4.34
C SER A 54 11.54 -16.28 4.60
N CYS A 55 10.78 -15.81 5.59
CA CYS A 55 10.84 -14.45 6.10
C CYS A 55 10.87 -14.46 7.64
N ASN A 56 11.27 -13.33 8.25
CA ASN A 56 11.15 -13.22 9.71
C ASN A 56 9.68 -13.05 10.12
N TYR A 57 8.97 -12.13 9.48
CA TYR A 57 7.57 -11.83 9.78
C TYR A 57 6.68 -11.91 8.56
N GLY A 58 5.42 -12.30 8.77
CA GLY A 58 4.34 -12.19 7.82
C GLY A 58 3.27 -11.22 8.33
N ILE A 59 2.74 -10.35 7.47
CA ILE A 59 1.60 -9.50 7.78
C ILE A 59 0.42 -9.91 6.91
N GLY A 60 -0.59 -10.51 7.53
CA GLY A 60 -1.81 -10.96 6.87
C GLY A 60 -2.70 -9.80 6.40
N LYS A 61 -3.64 -10.10 5.50
CA LYS A 61 -4.58 -9.14 4.90
C LYS A 61 -5.42 -8.34 5.92
N ASP A 62 -5.55 -8.82 7.12
CA ASP A 62 -6.24 -8.20 8.26
C ASP A 62 -5.28 -7.37 9.17
N GLY A 63 -3.99 -7.31 8.82
CA GLY A 63 -2.95 -6.65 9.61
C GLY A 63 -2.37 -7.50 10.75
N LYS A 64 -2.81 -8.77 10.91
CA LYS A 64 -2.24 -9.69 11.90
C LYS A 64 -0.78 -9.98 11.57
N VAL A 65 0.10 -9.91 12.58
CA VAL A 65 1.53 -10.20 12.44
C VAL A 65 1.81 -11.64 12.84
N ALA A 66 2.53 -12.37 11.98
CA ALA A 66 3.04 -13.71 12.24
C ALA A 66 4.57 -13.69 12.37
N LEU A 67 5.10 -14.62 13.20
CA LEU A 67 6.52 -14.93 13.28
C LEU A 67 6.78 -16.25 12.52
N CYS A 68 7.58 -16.16 11.45
CA CYS A 68 7.94 -17.30 10.61
C CYS A 68 9.40 -17.76 10.82
N VAL A 69 10.31 -16.82 11.12
CA VAL A 69 11.69 -17.09 11.54
C VAL A 69 12.05 -16.08 12.63
N GLU A 70 12.60 -16.56 13.74
CA GLU A 70 13.02 -15.66 14.83
C GLU A 70 14.03 -14.63 14.35
N GLU A 71 13.96 -13.38 14.86
CA GLU A 71 14.87 -12.31 14.46
C GLU A 71 16.35 -12.61 14.69
N LYS A 72 16.68 -13.46 15.66
CA LYS A 72 18.06 -13.90 15.88
C LYS A 72 18.63 -14.67 14.68
N ASN A 73 17.78 -15.24 13.85
CA ASN A 73 18.16 -16.10 12.72
C ASN A 73 18.06 -15.35 11.39
N ARG A 74 18.97 -15.65 10.47
CA ARG A 74 18.95 -15.16 9.10
C ARG A 74 17.91 -15.92 8.30
N SER A 75 16.83 -15.27 7.88
CA SER A 75 15.86 -15.79 6.91
C SER A 75 16.45 -15.85 5.50
N TRP A 76 15.74 -16.48 4.56
CA TRP A 76 16.10 -16.57 3.14
C TRP A 76 15.05 -15.84 2.29
N CYS A 77 15.09 -14.51 2.26
CA CYS A 77 14.00 -13.71 1.70
C CYS A 77 14.39 -12.84 0.53
N SER A 78 15.53 -12.16 0.61
CA SER A 78 15.88 -11.13 -0.37
C SER A 78 16.73 -11.60 -1.54
N SER A 79 17.09 -12.89 -1.61
CA SER A 79 18.07 -13.44 -2.55
C SER A 79 19.48 -12.85 -2.37
N SER A 80 19.78 -12.26 -1.21
CA SER A 80 21.11 -11.77 -0.82
C SER A 80 21.41 -12.18 0.62
N PRO A 81 22.31 -13.16 0.84
CA PRO A 81 22.75 -13.52 2.17
C PRO A 81 23.27 -12.34 2.99
N GLU A 82 24.00 -11.43 2.38
CA GLU A 82 24.58 -10.25 3.02
C GLU A 82 23.49 -9.29 3.50
N ASN A 83 22.43 -9.09 2.69
CA ASN A 83 21.30 -8.29 3.10
C ASN A 83 20.50 -8.98 4.21
N ASP A 84 20.21 -10.28 4.06
CA ASP A 84 19.40 -11.04 5.01
C ASP A 84 20.11 -11.22 6.37
N GLN A 85 21.45 -11.17 6.45
CA GLN A 85 22.19 -11.11 7.71
C GLN A 85 21.91 -9.83 8.50
N ARG A 86 21.62 -8.75 7.81
CA ARG A 86 21.42 -7.39 8.37
C ARG A 86 19.94 -7.02 8.50
N ALA A 87 19.07 -7.63 7.67
CA ALA A 87 17.69 -7.23 7.53
C ALA A 87 16.72 -8.08 8.32
N VAL A 88 15.76 -7.45 8.97
CA VAL A 88 14.48 -8.09 9.28
C VAL A 88 13.62 -8.05 8.02
N THR A 89 13.21 -9.22 7.55
CA THR A 89 12.44 -9.40 6.33
C THR A 89 10.96 -9.61 6.64
N ILE A 90 10.08 -8.94 5.91
CA ILE A 90 8.64 -8.89 6.22
C ILE A 90 7.85 -9.16 4.95
N GLU A 91 7.18 -10.31 4.86
CA GLU A 91 6.23 -10.60 3.79
C GLU A 91 4.87 -10.00 4.10
N CYS A 92 4.34 -9.20 3.20
CA CYS A 92 3.09 -8.49 3.37
C CYS A 92 2.03 -8.99 2.39
N ALA A 93 0.81 -9.24 2.87
CA ALA A 93 -0.33 -9.52 2.02
C ALA A 93 -0.54 -8.38 1.02
N SER A 94 -0.76 -8.71 -0.23
CA SER A 94 -0.87 -7.75 -1.33
C SER A 94 -1.89 -8.22 -2.36
N ASP A 95 -2.22 -7.35 -3.32
CA ASP A 95 -2.94 -7.81 -4.51
C ASP A 95 -2.11 -8.85 -5.28
N SER A 96 -2.78 -9.73 -6.00
CA SER A 96 -2.15 -10.80 -6.81
C SER A 96 -1.63 -10.30 -8.16
N THR A 97 -1.96 -9.07 -8.54
CA THR A 97 -1.56 -8.44 -9.81
C THR A 97 -0.87 -7.10 -9.56
N ALA A 98 -0.04 -6.68 -10.51
CA ALA A 98 0.59 -5.36 -10.46
C ALA A 98 -0.48 -4.25 -10.27
N PRO A 99 -0.20 -3.25 -9.44
CA PRO A 99 1.07 -2.89 -8.80
C PRO A 99 1.33 -3.61 -7.46
N TYR A 100 0.63 -4.70 -7.13
CA TYR A 100 0.74 -5.48 -5.88
C TYR A 100 0.44 -4.64 -4.63
N ALA A 101 -0.68 -3.93 -4.65
CA ALA A 101 -1.04 -2.98 -3.61
C ALA A 101 -1.31 -3.68 -2.26
N PHE A 102 -0.87 -3.02 -1.19
CA PHE A 102 -1.24 -3.39 0.18
C PHE A 102 -2.52 -2.65 0.56
N ASN A 103 -3.41 -3.32 1.27
CA ASN A 103 -4.54 -2.65 1.87
C ASN A 103 -4.10 -1.83 3.12
N THR A 104 -5.01 -1.00 3.63
CA THR A 104 -4.73 -0.11 4.77
C THR A 104 -4.32 -0.86 6.04
N ALA A 105 -4.93 -2.01 6.34
CA ALA A 105 -4.60 -2.80 7.53
C ALA A 105 -3.16 -3.33 7.46
N VAL A 106 -2.76 -3.87 6.31
CA VAL A 106 -1.40 -4.36 6.07
C VAL A 106 -0.38 -3.23 6.18
N TYR A 107 -0.63 -2.09 5.54
CA TYR A 107 0.33 -0.98 5.54
C TYR A 107 0.49 -0.35 6.93
N ASN A 108 -0.60 -0.21 7.68
CA ASN A 108 -0.54 0.26 9.06
C ASN A 108 0.23 -0.72 9.97
N ALA A 109 -0.03 -2.02 9.85
CA ALA A 109 0.70 -3.03 10.61
C ALA A 109 2.20 -3.05 10.26
N LEU A 110 2.56 -2.83 8.98
CA LEU A 110 3.95 -2.68 8.56
C LEU A 110 4.62 -1.47 9.23
N ILE A 111 3.95 -0.33 9.32
CA ILE A 111 4.46 0.86 10.02
C ILE A 111 4.71 0.54 11.50
N GLU A 112 3.72 -0.07 12.20
CA GLU A 112 3.85 -0.44 13.63
C GLU A 112 5.01 -1.42 13.84
N LEU A 113 5.11 -2.45 13.00
CA LEU A 113 6.18 -3.44 13.10
C LEU A 113 7.56 -2.82 12.85
N CYS A 114 7.69 -1.91 11.86
CA CYS A 114 8.94 -1.19 11.61
C CYS A 114 9.34 -0.31 12.80
N VAL A 115 8.38 0.36 13.45
CA VAL A 115 8.64 1.16 14.69
C VAL A 115 9.14 0.26 15.80
N ASP A 116 8.49 -0.88 16.03
CA ASP A 116 8.86 -1.85 17.05
C ASP A 116 10.26 -2.43 16.79
N ILE A 117 10.56 -2.87 15.56
CA ILE A 117 11.88 -3.37 15.17
C ILE A 117 12.95 -2.29 15.41
N CYS A 118 12.72 -1.05 14.99
CA CYS A 118 13.66 0.04 15.20
C CYS A 118 13.93 0.27 16.70
N LYS A 119 12.90 0.37 17.52
CA LYS A 119 13.02 0.58 18.97
C LYS A 119 13.82 -0.53 19.65
N ARG A 120 13.48 -1.80 19.38
CA ARG A 120 14.17 -2.96 19.97
C ARG A 120 15.64 -3.06 19.57
N ASN A 121 16.00 -2.53 18.39
CA ASN A 121 17.38 -2.48 17.90
C ASN A 121 18.08 -1.14 18.19
N GLY A 122 17.54 -0.28 19.09
CA GLY A 122 18.14 1.00 19.47
C GLY A 122 18.20 2.03 18.35
N LYS A 123 17.28 1.91 17.36
CA LYS A 123 17.22 2.83 16.22
C LYS A 123 16.14 3.89 16.41
N ASN A 124 16.49 5.13 16.12
CA ASN A 124 15.59 6.28 16.22
C ASN A 124 15.25 6.91 14.86
N LYS A 125 15.78 6.34 13.77
CA LYS A 125 15.58 6.83 12.42
C LYS A 125 15.55 5.67 11.42
N LEU A 126 14.52 5.66 10.56
CA LEU A 126 14.42 4.77 9.41
C LEU A 126 14.71 5.56 8.14
N LEU A 127 15.61 5.06 7.30
CA LEU A 127 16.08 5.72 6.09
C LEU A 127 15.63 4.98 4.84
N TRP A 128 15.22 5.76 3.84
CA TRP A 128 15.09 5.32 2.46
C TRP A 128 15.96 6.20 1.55
N LEU A 129 17.01 5.64 0.99
CA LEU A 129 17.95 6.40 0.14
C LEU A 129 17.55 6.40 -1.35
N GLY A 130 16.58 5.55 -1.73
CA GLY A 130 15.96 5.56 -3.05
C GLY A 130 16.81 5.01 -4.21
N ASP A 131 18.06 4.65 -3.94
CA ASP A 131 19.04 4.16 -4.92
C ASP A 131 19.77 2.94 -4.39
N LYS A 132 19.92 1.89 -5.22
CA LYS A 132 20.56 0.62 -4.86
C LYS A 132 22.02 0.84 -4.44
N THR A 133 22.82 1.43 -5.30
CA THR A 133 24.28 1.59 -5.09
C THR A 133 24.55 2.46 -3.86
N LYS A 134 23.81 3.57 -3.74
CA LYS A 134 23.89 4.46 -2.59
C LYS A 134 23.54 3.75 -1.29
N THR A 135 22.50 2.92 -1.30
CA THR A 135 22.00 2.21 -0.11
C THR A 135 22.96 1.10 0.30
N LEU A 136 23.47 0.32 -0.64
CA LEU A 136 24.34 -0.82 -0.33
C LEU A 136 25.72 -0.38 0.15
N ASN A 137 26.21 0.77 -0.32
CA ASN A 137 27.48 1.40 0.11
C ASN A 137 27.32 2.27 1.36
N TYR A 138 26.09 2.47 1.87
CA TYR A 138 25.85 3.29 3.05
C TYR A 138 26.16 2.51 4.33
N ALA A 139 27.00 3.12 5.18
CA ALA A 139 27.24 2.63 6.54
C ALA A 139 26.27 3.33 7.52
N PRO A 140 25.20 2.64 8.00
CA PRO A 140 24.26 3.25 8.91
C PRO A 140 24.93 3.64 10.23
N LYS A 141 24.64 4.84 10.74
CA LYS A 141 25.05 5.27 12.07
C LYS A 141 24.32 4.46 13.15
N SER A 142 24.79 4.49 14.38
CA SER A 142 24.25 3.65 15.47
C SER A 142 22.72 3.78 15.64
N GLY A 143 22.16 4.98 15.50
CA GLY A 143 20.72 5.25 15.58
C GLY A 143 19.93 5.03 14.29
N GLU A 144 20.53 4.58 13.19
CA GLU A 144 19.90 4.48 11.89
C GLU A 144 19.58 3.04 11.50
N MET A 145 18.40 2.85 10.90
CA MET A 145 17.93 1.65 10.22
C MET A 145 17.69 1.99 8.76
N VAL A 146 18.00 1.09 7.83
CA VAL A 146 17.90 1.36 6.38
C VAL A 146 16.93 0.41 5.71
N LEU A 147 16.05 0.94 4.87
CA LEU A 147 15.17 0.15 4.03
C LEU A 147 15.90 -0.36 2.79
N THR A 148 15.70 -1.66 2.49
CA THR A 148 16.15 -2.30 1.26
C THR A 148 14.97 -3.00 0.59
N VAL A 149 15.11 -3.45 -0.65
CA VAL A 149 14.04 -4.10 -1.41
C VAL A 149 14.57 -5.26 -2.23
N HIS A 150 13.77 -6.32 -2.36
CA HIS A 150 14.15 -7.56 -3.07
C HIS A 150 14.57 -7.32 -4.53
N ARG A 151 13.90 -6.42 -5.26
CA ARG A 151 14.23 -6.09 -6.67
C ARG A 151 15.65 -5.57 -6.89
N TRP A 152 16.35 -5.20 -5.82
CA TRP A 152 17.75 -4.81 -5.93
C TRP A 152 18.72 -5.99 -5.97
N PHE A 153 18.30 -7.16 -5.54
CA PHE A 153 19.14 -8.35 -5.38
C PHE A 153 18.82 -9.44 -6.40
N ALA A 154 17.61 -9.44 -6.96
CA ALA A 154 17.17 -10.41 -7.96
C ALA A 154 16.22 -9.75 -8.98
N ASN A 155 16.04 -10.39 -10.13
CA ASN A 155 15.07 -9.95 -11.14
C ASN A 155 13.64 -10.27 -10.67
N LYS A 156 13.14 -9.45 -9.77
CA LYS A 156 11.81 -9.56 -9.13
C LYS A 156 11.12 -8.20 -9.12
N SER A 157 9.80 -8.19 -9.21
CA SER A 157 8.98 -6.97 -9.04
C SER A 157 8.75 -6.61 -7.57
N CYS A 158 9.04 -7.52 -6.62
CA CYS A 158 8.91 -7.31 -5.18
C CYS A 158 9.70 -6.07 -4.68
N PRO A 159 9.12 -5.20 -3.84
CA PRO A 159 7.85 -5.30 -3.11
C PRO A 159 6.62 -4.82 -3.87
N GLY A 160 6.64 -4.74 -5.19
CA GLY A 160 5.61 -4.14 -6.03
C GLY A 160 5.77 -2.62 -6.16
N ASP A 161 5.27 -2.06 -7.27
CA ASP A 161 5.43 -0.62 -7.51
C ASP A 161 4.62 0.22 -6.54
N TRP A 162 3.51 -0.33 -6.04
CA TRP A 162 2.71 0.32 -5.02
C TRP A 162 3.51 0.57 -3.73
N MET A 163 4.20 -0.44 -3.22
CA MET A 163 5.02 -0.31 -2.00
C MET A 163 6.32 0.45 -2.30
N TYR A 164 6.97 0.17 -3.43
CA TYR A 164 8.22 0.82 -3.81
C TYR A 164 8.09 2.35 -3.84
N SER A 165 6.98 2.87 -4.37
CA SER A 165 6.70 4.32 -4.39
C SER A 165 6.43 4.92 -3.00
N ARG A 166 6.13 4.10 -2.00
CA ARG A 166 5.81 4.49 -0.62
C ARG A 166 6.93 4.26 0.39
N MET A 167 8.08 3.72 -0.05
CA MET A 167 9.21 3.47 0.85
C MET A 167 9.70 4.73 1.57
N GLY A 168 9.70 5.89 0.90
CA GLY A 168 10.03 7.18 1.51
C GLY A 168 9.00 7.64 2.53
N ASP A 169 7.71 7.42 2.25
CA ASP A 169 6.60 7.72 3.19
C ASP A 169 6.67 6.80 4.43
N LEU A 170 6.96 5.51 4.22
CA LEU A 170 7.19 4.56 5.32
C LEU A 170 8.34 5.03 6.22
N ALA A 171 9.50 5.34 5.63
CA ALA A 171 10.67 5.81 6.37
C ALA A 171 10.38 7.07 7.18
N THR A 172 9.70 8.04 6.58
CA THR A 172 9.32 9.31 7.21
C THR A 172 8.35 9.10 8.37
N THR A 173 7.32 8.25 8.15
CA THR A 173 6.27 7.98 9.15
C THR A 173 6.85 7.26 10.37
N VAL A 174 7.66 6.22 10.13
CA VAL A 174 8.33 5.48 11.20
C VAL A 174 9.27 6.38 11.99
N THR A 175 10.10 7.19 11.31
CA THR A 175 11.03 8.12 11.97
C THR A 175 10.30 9.14 12.87
N LYS A 176 9.18 9.72 12.41
CA LYS A 176 8.34 10.61 13.21
C LYS A 176 7.82 9.93 14.47
N ARG A 177 7.40 8.67 14.38
CA ARG A 177 6.93 7.91 15.55
C ARG A 177 8.05 7.54 16.53
N LEU A 178 9.27 7.34 16.02
CA LEU A 178 10.45 7.07 16.85
C LEU A 178 10.93 8.29 17.63
N SER A 179 10.79 9.50 17.06
CA SER A 179 11.23 10.75 17.71
C SER A 179 10.33 11.22 18.86
N GLY A 180 9.30 10.43 19.21
CA GLY A 180 8.42 10.80 20.34
C GLY A 180 7.55 12.03 20.08
N VAL A 181 7.51 12.56 18.85
CA VAL A 181 6.53 13.55 18.43
C VAL A 181 5.18 12.85 18.31
N SER A 182 4.69 12.41 19.45
CA SER A 182 3.32 11.98 19.67
C SER A 182 2.45 13.23 19.66
N GLY A 183 1.65 13.42 18.64
CA GLY A 183 0.38 14.05 18.87
C GLY A 183 -0.33 13.20 19.92
N GLY A 184 -0.49 13.74 21.13
CA GLY A 184 -0.85 13.01 22.33
C GLY A 184 -2.18 12.28 22.24
N GLY A 185 -2.34 11.26 23.07
CA GLY A 185 -3.62 10.70 23.53
C GLY A 185 -3.88 9.28 23.07
N SER A 186 -3.49 8.31 23.92
CA SER A 186 -4.10 6.98 23.93
C SER A 186 -5.53 7.12 24.45
N THR A 187 -6.49 6.99 23.57
CA THR A 187 -7.83 6.47 23.88
C THR A 187 -8.34 5.79 22.62
N THR A 188 -8.84 4.58 22.80
CA THR A 188 -9.63 3.80 21.85
C THR A 188 -10.76 4.66 21.27
N THR A 189 -10.49 5.32 20.17
CA THR A 189 -11.52 5.86 19.27
C THR A 189 -11.04 5.65 17.85
N THR A 190 -11.89 5.11 17.02
CA THR A 190 -11.78 5.01 15.57
C THR A 190 -11.10 6.27 15.01
N PRO A 191 -10.00 6.18 14.22
CA PRO A 191 -9.37 7.37 13.68
C PRO A 191 -10.32 7.99 12.67
N THR A 192 -10.94 9.10 13.02
CA THR A 192 -11.38 10.09 12.04
C THR A 192 -10.11 10.66 11.42
N GLY A 193 -9.63 10.02 10.36
CA GLY A 193 -8.42 10.39 9.66
C GLY A 193 -8.56 11.81 9.12
N LYS A 194 -7.68 12.72 9.56
CA LYS A 194 -7.48 13.98 8.87
C LYS A 194 -6.95 13.65 7.48
N THR A 195 -7.83 13.65 6.49
CA THR A 195 -7.49 13.44 5.08
C THR A 195 -6.37 14.40 4.68
N LEU A 196 -5.24 13.86 4.22
CA LEU A 196 -4.10 14.67 3.79
C LEU A 196 -4.12 14.84 2.26
N TYR A 197 -4.36 16.05 1.81
CA TYR A 197 -4.36 16.42 0.39
C TYR A 197 -2.95 16.79 -0.06
N ARG A 198 -2.40 16.04 -1.03
CA ARG A 198 -1.05 16.24 -1.58
C ARG A 198 -1.12 16.97 -2.92
N VAL A 199 -0.24 17.97 -3.10
CA VAL A 199 -0.13 18.74 -4.35
C VAL A 199 1.10 18.27 -5.11
N ARG A 200 0.90 17.60 -6.25
CA ARG A 200 1.93 16.99 -7.11
C ARG A 200 1.57 17.16 -8.59
N LYS A 201 2.54 16.99 -9.50
CA LYS A 201 2.27 16.88 -10.94
C LYS A 201 1.61 15.54 -11.29
N SER A 202 2.03 14.45 -10.64
CA SER A 202 1.45 13.12 -10.71
C SER A 202 1.48 12.48 -9.33
N TRP A 203 0.54 11.58 -9.04
CA TRP A 203 0.57 10.82 -7.79
C TRP A 203 1.88 10.06 -7.59
N TYR A 204 2.40 9.50 -8.67
CA TYR A 204 3.63 8.69 -8.68
C TYR A 204 4.92 9.50 -8.71
N ASP A 205 4.84 10.83 -8.92
CA ASP A 205 6.00 11.72 -8.88
C ASP A 205 6.10 12.42 -7.52
N ALA A 206 6.62 11.69 -6.53
CA ALA A 206 6.80 12.21 -5.18
C ALA A 206 7.77 13.41 -5.13
N LYS A 207 8.70 13.51 -6.07
CA LYS A 207 9.67 14.62 -6.15
C LYS A 207 9.00 15.93 -6.57
N SER A 208 7.90 15.85 -7.30
CA SER A 208 7.12 17.04 -7.68
C SER A 208 6.24 17.58 -6.55
N GLN A 209 6.22 16.97 -5.35
CA GLN A 209 5.34 17.44 -4.29
C GLN A 209 5.73 18.84 -3.79
N ILE A 210 4.84 19.82 -3.97
CA ILE A 210 5.01 21.20 -3.51
C ILE A 210 4.19 21.51 -2.25
N GLY A 211 3.33 20.59 -1.79
CA GLY A 211 2.58 20.77 -0.55
C GLY A 211 1.79 19.55 -0.12
N ALA A 212 1.44 19.52 1.16
CA ALA A 212 0.52 18.56 1.75
C ALA A 212 -0.32 19.26 2.82
N PHE A 213 -1.65 19.13 2.75
CA PHE A 213 -2.59 19.93 3.53
C PHE A 213 -3.68 19.06 4.15
N SER A 214 -4.04 19.34 5.38
CA SER A 214 -5.21 18.72 6.02
C SER A 214 -6.54 19.38 5.60
N VAL A 215 -6.47 20.53 4.93
CA VAL A 215 -7.64 21.28 4.44
C VAL A 215 -7.58 21.34 2.92
N LEU A 216 -8.58 20.81 2.24
CA LEU A 216 -8.65 20.76 0.78
C LEU A 216 -8.59 22.16 0.14
N ALA A 217 -9.18 23.19 0.76
CA ALA A 217 -9.16 24.56 0.23
C ALA A 217 -7.73 25.11 0.11
N ASN A 218 -6.85 24.80 1.07
CA ASN A 218 -5.45 25.23 1.03
C ASN A 218 -4.67 24.53 -0.09
N ALA A 219 -4.92 23.23 -0.29
CA ALA A 219 -4.35 22.48 -1.40
C ALA A 219 -4.81 23.01 -2.76
N LYS A 220 -6.10 23.34 -2.90
CA LYS A 220 -6.68 23.98 -4.11
C LYS A 220 -6.02 25.34 -4.40
N SER A 221 -5.89 26.20 -3.39
CA SER A 221 -5.26 27.52 -3.53
C SER A 221 -3.80 27.42 -4.02
N LEU A 222 -3.08 26.36 -3.64
CA LEU A 222 -1.72 26.12 -4.14
C LEU A 222 -1.74 25.70 -5.61
N VAL A 223 -2.66 24.82 -6.02
CA VAL A 223 -2.82 24.40 -7.43
C VAL A 223 -3.28 25.57 -8.30
N ASP A 224 -4.14 26.47 -7.81
CA ASP A 224 -4.56 27.65 -8.55
C ASP A 224 -3.40 28.57 -8.95
N LYS A 225 -2.35 28.59 -8.13
CA LYS A 225 -1.09 29.32 -8.41
C LYS A 225 -0.10 28.48 -9.24
N ASN A 226 -0.31 27.16 -9.35
CA ASN A 226 0.56 26.21 -10.03
C ASN A 226 -0.26 25.28 -10.94
N PRO A 227 -0.70 25.72 -12.13
CA PRO A 227 -1.69 25.01 -12.96
C PRO A 227 -1.27 23.63 -13.47
N SER A 228 0.04 23.32 -13.48
CA SER A 228 0.55 22.00 -13.87
C SER A 228 0.49 20.95 -12.75
N TYR A 229 0.01 21.35 -11.56
CA TYR A 229 -0.13 20.48 -10.39
C TYR A 229 -1.58 20.08 -10.17
N LYS A 230 -1.76 18.99 -9.44
CA LYS A 230 -3.08 18.44 -9.05
C LYS A 230 -3.10 18.18 -7.56
N VAL A 231 -4.30 18.26 -6.97
CA VAL A 231 -4.51 17.80 -5.59
C VAL A 231 -4.91 16.32 -5.62
N PHE A 232 -4.22 15.53 -4.86
CA PHE A 232 -4.51 14.11 -4.66
C PHE A 232 -4.97 13.86 -3.22
N ASP A 233 -5.95 12.99 -3.03
CA ASP A 233 -6.28 12.42 -1.73
C ASP A 233 -5.29 11.31 -1.33
N GLU A 234 -5.50 10.70 -0.16
CA GLU A 234 -4.63 9.64 0.36
C GLU A 234 -4.64 8.37 -0.48
N SER A 235 -5.68 8.16 -1.29
CA SER A 235 -5.78 7.03 -2.21
C SER A 235 -5.05 7.28 -3.54
N GLY A 236 -4.54 8.50 -3.75
CA GLY A 236 -3.92 8.91 -5.01
C GLY A 236 -4.92 9.36 -6.07
N LYS A 237 -6.19 9.52 -5.69
CA LYS A 237 -7.21 10.06 -6.58
C LYS A 237 -7.05 11.58 -6.71
N VAL A 238 -7.12 12.09 -7.95
CA VAL A 238 -7.18 13.55 -8.19
C VAL A 238 -8.51 14.08 -7.65
N VAL A 239 -8.43 15.00 -6.70
CA VAL A 239 -9.59 15.69 -6.10
C VAL A 239 -9.71 17.14 -6.52
N TYR A 240 -8.65 17.68 -7.14
CA TYR A 240 -8.68 19.01 -7.75
C TYR A 240 -7.55 19.19 -8.78
N GLU A 241 -7.87 19.87 -9.88
CA GLU A 241 -6.96 20.29 -10.94
C GLU A 241 -7.45 21.63 -11.51
N LYS A 242 -6.55 22.63 -11.68
CA LYS A 242 -6.91 23.94 -12.25
C LYS A 242 -7.25 23.77 -13.73
N GLY A 243 -8.39 24.32 -14.13
CA GLY A 243 -8.90 24.20 -15.51
C GLY A 243 -9.79 22.97 -15.73
N SER A 244 -9.81 21.99 -14.81
CA SER A 244 -10.92 21.09 -14.65
C SER A 244 -12.06 21.91 -14.00
N THR A 245 -12.87 22.57 -14.80
CA THR A 245 -14.21 22.88 -14.34
C THR A 245 -14.80 21.53 -13.96
N SER A 246 -14.88 21.24 -12.66
CA SER A 246 -15.85 20.31 -12.14
C SER A 246 -17.21 20.92 -12.52
N THR A 247 -17.62 20.73 -13.76
CA THR A 247 -19.02 20.74 -14.07
C THR A 247 -19.55 19.59 -13.24
N ALA A 248 -20.23 19.93 -12.14
CA ALA A 248 -20.95 18.97 -11.34
C ALA A 248 -21.68 18.07 -12.35
N PHE A 249 -21.36 16.76 -12.34
CA PHE A 249 -21.93 15.85 -13.33
C PHE A 249 -23.44 16.09 -13.34
N LYS A 250 -23.96 16.57 -14.47
CA LYS A 250 -25.39 16.83 -14.60
C LYS A 250 -26.08 15.50 -14.81
N PRO A 251 -26.82 14.96 -13.84
CA PRO A 251 -27.51 13.70 -13.99
C PRO A 251 -28.40 13.74 -15.23
N TYR A 252 -28.44 12.63 -15.96
CA TYR A 252 -29.31 12.46 -17.11
C TYR A 252 -29.93 11.08 -17.11
N THR A 253 -30.99 10.90 -17.91
CA THR A 253 -31.70 9.64 -18.03
C THR A 253 -31.26 8.87 -19.25
N VAL A 254 -31.23 7.54 -19.10
CA VAL A 254 -30.99 6.60 -20.19
C VAL A 254 -32.10 5.57 -20.24
N ARG A 255 -32.41 5.07 -21.45
CA ARG A 255 -33.30 3.93 -21.68
C ARG A 255 -32.46 2.69 -21.93
N VAL A 256 -32.64 1.67 -21.13
CA VAL A 256 -32.08 0.34 -21.30
C VAL A 256 -33.19 -0.56 -21.89
N THR A 257 -32.88 -1.24 -22.99
CA THR A 257 -33.77 -2.22 -23.63
C THR A 257 -33.25 -3.65 -23.53
N ALA A 258 -31.95 -3.80 -23.23
CA ALA A 258 -31.33 -5.11 -23.02
C ALA A 258 -31.89 -5.81 -21.77
N THR A 259 -32.08 -7.12 -21.87
CA THR A 259 -32.63 -7.97 -20.78
C THR A 259 -31.52 -8.65 -19.96
N ASP A 260 -30.30 -8.63 -20.46
CA ASP A 260 -29.11 -9.33 -19.93
C ASP A 260 -27.94 -8.39 -19.59
N LEU A 261 -28.20 -7.09 -19.48
CA LEU A 261 -27.17 -6.10 -19.13
C LEU A 261 -26.85 -6.20 -17.64
N TYR A 262 -25.58 -6.52 -17.33
CA TYR A 262 -25.10 -6.61 -15.97
C TYR A 262 -25.00 -5.25 -15.28
N ILE A 263 -25.43 -5.19 -14.02
CA ILE A 263 -25.00 -4.18 -13.05
C ILE A 263 -23.70 -4.67 -12.43
N ARG A 264 -22.67 -3.83 -12.36
CA ARG A 264 -21.36 -4.18 -11.78
C ARG A 264 -21.00 -3.29 -10.59
N LYS A 265 -20.20 -3.80 -9.68
CA LYS A 265 -19.76 -3.05 -8.48
C LYS A 265 -18.84 -1.88 -8.80
N GLY A 266 -18.28 -1.82 -10.01
CA GLY A 266 -17.43 -0.74 -10.52
C GLY A 266 -17.57 -0.58 -12.02
N ALA A 267 -16.94 0.47 -12.57
CA ALA A 267 -16.92 0.77 -14.00
C ALA A 267 -15.94 -0.16 -14.73
N GLY A 268 -16.42 -1.31 -15.21
CA GLY A 268 -15.59 -2.26 -15.96
C GLY A 268 -16.04 -3.71 -15.82
N THR A 269 -15.73 -4.53 -16.83
CA THR A 269 -15.98 -5.99 -16.83
C THR A 269 -15.09 -6.74 -15.82
N ASN A 270 -14.03 -6.14 -15.36
CA ASN A 270 -13.16 -6.63 -14.29
C ASN A 270 -13.77 -6.52 -12.88
N TYR A 271 -14.89 -5.82 -12.72
CA TYR A 271 -15.64 -5.77 -11.46
C TYR A 271 -16.72 -6.83 -11.43
N SER A 272 -16.94 -7.43 -10.26
CA SER A 272 -17.98 -8.45 -10.07
C SER A 272 -19.37 -7.92 -10.41
N ALA A 273 -20.20 -8.79 -11.00
CA ALA A 273 -21.60 -8.51 -11.27
C ALA A 273 -22.42 -8.43 -9.96
N ASN A 274 -23.42 -7.54 -9.97
CA ASN A 274 -24.40 -7.35 -8.91
C ASN A 274 -25.83 -7.55 -9.46
N GLY A 275 -26.00 -8.58 -10.31
CA GLY A 275 -27.25 -8.88 -10.98
C GLY A 275 -27.39 -8.18 -12.34
N PHE A 276 -28.61 -8.26 -12.90
CA PHE A 276 -28.99 -7.67 -14.18
C PHE A 276 -29.89 -6.45 -13.98
N ILE A 277 -29.76 -5.45 -14.85
CA ILE A 277 -30.71 -4.35 -14.93
C ILE A 277 -31.88 -4.77 -15.85
N ARG A 278 -33.10 -4.51 -15.42
CA ARG A 278 -34.28 -4.77 -16.24
C ARG A 278 -34.45 -3.66 -17.29
N PRO A 279 -35.09 -3.95 -18.46
CA PRO A 279 -35.49 -2.89 -19.38
C PRO A 279 -36.25 -1.77 -18.67
N GLY A 280 -35.90 -0.51 -18.93
CA GLY A 280 -36.48 0.63 -18.25
C GLY A 280 -35.72 1.93 -18.44
N VAL A 281 -36.17 2.99 -17.72
CA VAL A 281 -35.51 4.29 -17.74
C VAL A 281 -34.78 4.49 -16.40
N TYR A 282 -33.51 4.88 -16.49
CA TYR A 282 -32.62 5.00 -15.34
C TYR A 282 -31.88 6.33 -15.34
N THR A 283 -31.63 6.87 -14.16
CA THR A 283 -30.83 8.09 -14.01
C THR A 283 -29.36 7.73 -13.78
N ILE A 284 -28.48 8.28 -14.61
CA ILE A 284 -27.02 8.21 -14.46
C ILE A 284 -26.56 9.43 -13.67
N VAL A 285 -25.76 9.20 -12.64
CA VAL A 285 -25.26 10.22 -11.71
C VAL A 285 -23.72 10.40 -11.80
N ALA A 286 -23.03 9.53 -12.53
CA ALA A 286 -21.61 9.65 -12.84
C ALA A 286 -21.27 8.81 -14.07
N GLU A 287 -20.21 9.18 -14.80
CA GLU A 287 -19.61 8.39 -15.88
C GLU A 287 -18.16 8.05 -15.55
N SER A 288 -17.68 6.95 -16.08
CA SER A 288 -16.27 6.55 -16.00
C SER A 288 -15.87 5.76 -17.25
N SER A 289 -14.61 5.81 -17.64
CA SER A 289 -14.01 4.82 -18.54
C SER A 289 -13.76 3.54 -17.75
N GLY A 290 -13.76 2.39 -18.44
CA GLY A 290 -13.49 1.09 -17.83
C GLY A 290 -13.46 -0.01 -18.86
N GLN A 291 -12.91 -1.17 -18.50
CA GLN A 291 -12.78 -2.31 -19.41
C GLN A 291 -14.16 -2.81 -19.88
N GLY A 292 -14.27 -3.16 -21.16
CA GLY A 292 -15.44 -3.84 -21.72
C GLY A 292 -16.62 -2.94 -22.11
N ALA A 293 -16.46 -1.62 -22.11
CA ALA A 293 -17.39 -0.67 -22.68
C ALA A 293 -16.71 0.66 -23.01
N THR A 294 -17.27 1.41 -23.96
CA THR A 294 -16.81 2.77 -24.30
C THR A 294 -16.93 3.69 -23.09
N LYS A 295 -18.05 3.57 -22.36
CA LYS A 295 -18.31 4.26 -21.10
C LYS A 295 -19.19 3.45 -20.17
N TRP A 296 -19.01 3.70 -18.88
CA TRP A 296 -19.81 3.15 -17.78
C TRP A 296 -20.58 4.25 -17.09
N GLY A 297 -21.86 4.01 -16.79
CA GLY A 297 -22.74 4.92 -16.08
C GLY A 297 -23.11 4.41 -14.70
N LYS A 298 -22.93 5.25 -13.65
CA LYS A 298 -23.36 4.93 -12.29
C LYS A 298 -24.83 5.20 -12.11
N LEU A 299 -25.59 4.21 -11.67
CA LEU A 299 -27.02 4.31 -11.40
C LEU A 299 -27.28 5.16 -10.13
N LYS A 300 -28.27 6.05 -10.20
CA LYS A 300 -28.72 6.87 -9.06
C LYS A 300 -29.21 6.00 -7.88
N SER A 301 -29.75 4.83 -8.16
CA SER A 301 -30.21 3.88 -7.14
C SER A 301 -29.11 3.36 -6.21
N GLY A 302 -27.84 3.56 -6.56
CA GLY A 302 -26.71 2.98 -5.82
C GLY A 302 -26.42 1.51 -6.17
N ALA A 303 -27.24 0.86 -7.01
CA ALA A 303 -27.09 -0.55 -7.37
C ALA A 303 -25.75 -0.88 -8.04
N GLY A 304 -25.10 0.10 -8.68
CA GLY A 304 -23.79 -0.08 -9.31
C GLY A 304 -23.62 0.65 -10.64
N TRP A 305 -22.85 0.06 -11.52
CA TRP A 305 -22.48 0.59 -12.81
C TRP A 305 -22.97 -0.28 -13.95
N ILE A 306 -23.45 0.34 -15.04
CA ILE A 306 -23.86 -0.34 -16.27
C ILE A 306 -23.04 0.18 -17.45
N SER A 307 -22.84 -0.66 -18.47
CA SER A 307 -22.32 -0.22 -19.75
C SER A 307 -23.30 0.73 -20.45
N LEU A 308 -22.83 1.90 -20.85
CA LEU A 308 -23.63 2.87 -21.60
C LEU A 308 -23.73 2.54 -23.10
N ASP A 309 -22.95 1.57 -23.59
CA ASP A 309 -23.05 1.09 -24.99
C ASP A 309 -24.39 0.39 -25.25
N TYR A 310 -25.08 -0.07 -24.20
CA TYR A 310 -26.41 -0.71 -24.24
C TYR A 310 -27.51 0.17 -23.65
N ALA A 311 -27.26 1.48 -23.53
CA ALA A 311 -28.19 2.41 -22.93
C ALA A 311 -28.32 3.70 -23.79
N LYS A 312 -29.52 3.98 -24.28
CA LYS A 312 -29.79 5.16 -25.09
C LYS A 312 -30.07 6.36 -24.18
N LYS A 313 -29.28 7.43 -24.30
CA LYS A 313 -29.53 8.69 -23.61
C LYS A 313 -30.86 9.32 -24.10
N LEU A 314 -31.66 9.82 -23.15
CA LEU A 314 -32.94 10.47 -23.38
C LEU A 314 -32.79 12.00 -23.34
#